data_ab28579a11c15b39fffa90ed6b98b972
#
_entry.id   ab28579a11c15b39fffa90ed6b98b972
#
_cell.length_a   1.000
_cell.length_b   1.000
_cell.length_c   1.000
_cell.angle_alpha   90.00
_cell.angle_beta   90.00
_cell.angle_gamma   90.00
#
_symmetry.space_group_name_H-M   'P 1'
#
loop_
_entity.id
_entity.type
_entity.pdbx_description
1 polymer ?
#
loop_
_entity_poly.entity_id
_entity_poly.type
_entity_poly.pdbx_seq_one_letter_code
_entity_poly.pdbx_strand_id
1 'polypeptide(L)'
;MKKKVLLVNPPYPLEESPSPPFGLMSLAAYLIEQDIDVIIAGYIVNPYSREHARETVQRFKPDVIGATGVTMNINTALKILGDYREESPGSAIVMGGPHATFDAENMLAANAHIDFIVRGEGELTTNELLRNLGNPESYKSIRGLSYRENGSIRHNETREFIPDINILPYPARHLIQLSKYKALGLPINMITSRGCPFECIFCVGSKMVGRRVRYFDTKRVVDEFQMLSTMGFKQINIVDDLFTSHKKRCIEICEEILRRGIRHEWTAFARVDTVNKELLEIMKKAGCTMLCFGIESGVQEILDRVKKKTTLEKIEKALSLCREVGVLPMASYIMGLPGETPETVKQTMDFAKSTCNSYGFHILAPFPGTEVREKAEEYGMRILTSDWDKYDANQSVCESIYLPHQEVDRIVNEFNGGINRLIIGMLNKYDRGESLSADDLAMVNGIKSLDFSYKLISGKMVEEFTGKKRDGGISGFIDYVTKRSGLDRELVSREVDRLFTTGCLTSNDSGGATSITWT
;
A
#
# COMPACT_ATOMS: atom_id res chain seq x y z
N MET A 1 6.82 15.01 -31.11
CA MET A 1 7.53 14.02 -30.26
C MET A 1 6.55 13.54 -29.20
N LYS A 2 6.60 12.26 -28.84
CA LYS A 2 5.82 11.73 -27.71
C LYS A 2 6.21 12.44 -26.43
N LYS A 3 5.23 12.76 -25.59
CA LYS A 3 5.51 13.26 -24.24
C LYS A 3 6.13 12.16 -23.38
N LYS A 4 7.04 12.54 -22.49
CA LYS A 4 7.75 11.64 -21.59
C LYS A 4 7.42 11.95 -20.14
N VAL A 5 6.95 10.95 -19.42
CA VAL A 5 6.52 11.08 -18.01
C VAL A 5 7.35 10.15 -17.14
N LEU A 6 8.03 10.71 -16.17
CA LEU A 6 8.66 9.98 -15.08
C LEU A 6 7.73 10.00 -13.86
N LEU A 7 7.24 8.85 -13.46
CA LEU A 7 6.45 8.69 -12.25
C LEU A 7 7.35 8.23 -11.09
N VAL A 8 7.27 8.93 -9.98
CA VAL A 8 8.09 8.67 -8.78
C VAL A 8 7.22 8.05 -7.70
N ASN A 9 7.61 6.86 -7.25
CA ASN A 9 7.04 6.23 -6.07
C ASN A 9 8.02 6.43 -4.91
N PRO A 10 7.70 7.31 -3.95
CA PRO A 10 8.60 7.61 -2.84
C PRO A 10 8.80 6.39 -1.93
N PRO A 11 9.82 6.38 -1.09
CA PRO A 11 10.01 5.35 -0.08
C PRO A 11 8.79 5.22 0.83
N TYR A 12 8.56 4.01 1.30
CA TYR A 12 7.53 3.67 2.27
C TYR A 12 8.15 2.72 3.30
N PRO A 13 7.85 2.84 4.59
CA PRO A 13 8.39 1.94 5.61
C PRO A 13 8.08 0.48 5.31
N LEU A 14 9.10 -0.39 5.36
CA LEU A 14 8.91 -1.81 5.05
C LEU A 14 8.11 -2.56 6.12
N GLU A 15 8.11 -2.04 7.34
CA GLU A 15 7.33 -2.54 8.47
C GLU A 15 5.82 -2.48 8.18
N GLU A 16 5.40 -1.55 7.32
CA GLU A 16 4.02 -1.39 6.85
C GLU A 16 3.67 -2.30 5.66
N SER A 17 4.51 -3.28 5.36
CA SER A 17 4.31 -4.25 4.26
C SER A 17 3.95 -3.59 2.91
N PRO A 18 4.79 -2.70 2.38
CA PRO A 18 4.47 -1.93 1.20
C PRO A 18 4.29 -2.83 -0.02
N SER A 19 3.31 -2.50 -0.84
CA SER A 19 3.02 -3.21 -2.10
C SER A 19 3.60 -2.45 -3.30
N PRO A 20 3.73 -3.11 -4.47
CA PRO A 20 3.97 -2.40 -5.71
C PRO A 20 2.96 -1.25 -5.91
N PRO A 21 3.39 -0.07 -6.42
CA PRO A 21 2.57 1.15 -6.44
C PRO A 21 1.40 1.06 -7.42
N PHE A 22 0.30 0.47 -6.99
CA PHE A 22 -0.85 0.16 -7.85
C PHE A 22 -1.38 1.40 -8.58
N GLY A 23 -1.55 2.52 -7.88
CA GLY A 23 -2.05 3.75 -8.48
C GLY A 23 -1.16 4.29 -9.60
N LEU A 24 0.18 4.27 -9.41
CA LEU A 24 1.11 4.70 -10.45
C LEU A 24 1.16 3.72 -11.62
N MET A 25 1.07 2.41 -11.37
CA MET A 25 0.99 1.41 -12.45
C MET A 25 -0.30 1.55 -13.26
N SER A 26 -1.43 1.88 -12.63
CA SER A 26 -2.70 2.14 -13.30
C SER A 26 -2.64 3.41 -14.14
N LEU A 27 -2.13 4.50 -13.58
CA LEU A 27 -1.90 5.75 -14.30
C LEU A 27 -0.96 5.56 -15.50
N ALA A 28 0.18 4.87 -15.29
CA ALA A 28 1.14 4.59 -16.34
C ALA A 28 0.52 3.81 -17.49
N ALA A 29 -0.25 2.76 -17.18
CA ALA A 29 -0.93 1.96 -18.19
C ALA A 29 -1.87 2.80 -19.05
N TYR A 30 -2.69 3.65 -18.41
CA TYR A 30 -3.59 4.55 -19.11
C TYR A 30 -2.83 5.55 -20.02
N LEU A 31 -1.75 6.16 -19.52
CA LEU A 31 -0.95 7.11 -20.28
C LEU A 31 -0.24 6.44 -21.47
N ILE A 32 0.23 5.21 -21.33
CA ILE A 32 0.84 4.44 -22.43
C ILE A 32 -0.15 4.22 -23.56
N GLU A 33 -1.42 3.89 -23.27
CA GLU A 33 -2.47 3.79 -24.30
C GLU A 33 -2.79 5.14 -24.98
N GLN A 34 -2.42 6.26 -24.36
CA GLN A 34 -2.54 7.60 -24.94
C GLN A 34 -1.29 8.04 -25.72
N ASP A 35 -0.42 7.10 -26.10
CA ASP A 35 0.83 7.33 -26.85
C ASP A 35 1.86 8.20 -26.08
N ILE A 36 1.94 8.05 -24.75
CA ILE A 36 2.89 8.72 -23.86
C ILE A 36 3.94 7.72 -23.40
N ASP A 37 5.22 8.10 -23.45
CA ASP A 37 6.30 7.30 -22.91
C ASP A 37 6.36 7.46 -21.38
N VAL A 38 6.26 6.37 -20.65
CA VAL A 38 6.22 6.39 -19.18
C VAL A 38 7.27 5.45 -18.60
N ILE A 39 7.97 5.91 -17.58
CA ILE A 39 8.77 5.08 -16.68
C ILE A 39 8.37 5.33 -15.22
N ILE A 40 8.62 4.35 -14.35
CA ILE A 40 8.38 4.47 -12.91
C ILE A 40 9.71 4.32 -12.17
N ALA A 41 10.09 5.34 -11.40
CA ALA A 41 11.17 5.26 -10.42
C ALA A 41 10.58 4.88 -9.06
N GLY A 42 10.75 3.60 -8.67
CA GLY A 42 10.22 3.07 -7.41
C GLY A 42 11.27 2.99 -6.33
N TYR A 43 11.09 3.75 -5.25
CA TYR A 43 12.05 3.86 -4.15
C TYR A 43 11.70 3.04 -2.90
N ILE A 44 10.72 2.15 -2.99
CA ILE A 44 10.41 1.19 -1.92
C ILE A 44 11.49 0.09 -1.89
N VAL A 45 11.75 -0.52 -3.06
CA VAL A 45 12.71 -1.63 -3.20
C VAL A 45 14.02 -1.22 -3.87
N ASN A 46 14.21 0.05 -4.16
CA ASN A 46 15.45 0.63 -4.65
C ASN A 46 15.75 1.87 -3.81
N PRO A 47 16.79 1.85 -2.97
CA PRO A 47 17.13 3.00 -2.14
C PRO A 47 17.30 4.27 -2.98
N TYR A 48 16.62 5.35 -2.57
CA TYR A 48 16.76 6.63 -3.23
C TYR A 48 18.18 7.18 -3.11
N SER A 49 18.69 7.72 -4.21
CA SER A 49 19.86 8.58 -4.20
C SER A 49 19.71 9.68 -5.26
N ARG A 50 20.23 10.85 -4.99
CA ARG A 50 20.22 11.98 -5.94
C ARG A 50 20.99 11.64 -7.22
N GLU A 51 22.06 10.85 -7.12
CA GLU A 51 22.82 10.37 -8.29
C GLU A 51 21.92 9.54 -9.22
N HIS A 52 21.17 8.58 -8.68
CA HIS A 52 20.22 7.78 -9.45
C HIS A 52 19.12 8.64 -10.08
N ALA A 53 18.62 9.66 -9.37
CA ALA A 53 17.66 10.61 -9.93
C ALA A 53 18.24 11.36 -11.13
N ARG A 54 19.48 11.87 -11.00
CA ARG A 54 20.21 12.55 -12.08
C ARG A 54 20.41 11.67 -13.31
N GLU A 55 20.89 10.44 -13.12
CA GLU A 55 21.08 9.47 -14.21
C GLU A 55 19.77 9.17 -14.93
N THR A 56 18.69 9.00 -14.16
CA THR A 56 17.34 8.74 -14.69
C THR A 56 16.88 9.89 -15.56
N VAL A 57 17.00 11.13 -15.10
CA VAL A 57 16.64 12.34 -15.85
C VAL A 57 17.48 12.49 -17.12
N GLN A 58 18.81 12.34 -17.02
CA GLN A 58 19.70 12.48 -18.16
C GLN A 58 19.42 11.48 -19.27
N ARG A 59 19.11 10.23 -18.89
CA ARG A 59 18.77 9.16 -19.83
C ARG A 59 17.40 9.31 -20.44
N PHE A 60 16.38 9.59 -19.62
CA PHE A 60 14.98 9.60 -20.07
C PHE A 60 14.52 10.96 -20.60
N LYS A 61 15.02 12.07 -20.05
CA LYS A 61 14.68 13.46 -20.39
C LYS A 61 13.15 13.67 -20.33
N PRO A 62 12.54 13.59 -19.14
CA PRO A 62 11.09 13.71 -18.98
C PRO A 62 10.60 15.13 -19.27
N ASP A 63 9.42 15.25 -19.90
CA ASP A 63 8.65 16.52 -19.97
C ASP A 63 7.96 16.80 -18.63
N VAL A 64 7.53 15.73 -17.95
CA VAL A 64 6.82 15.78 -16.67
C VAL A 64 7.43 14.78 -15.70
N ILE A 65 7.60 15.22 -14.46
CA ILE A 65 7.97 14.36 -13.32
C ILE A 65 6.81 14.41 -12.33
N GLY A 66 6.14 13.28 -12.14
CA GLY A 66 4.99 13.16 -11.24
C GLY A 66 5.28 12.25 -10.06
N ALA A 67 4.72 12.56 -8.89
CA ALA A 67 4.74 11.65 -7.74
C ALA A 67 3.36 11.45 -7.15
N THR A 68 3.19 10.37 -6.41
CA THR A 68 2.05 10.15 -5.51
C THR A 68 2.54 10.21 -4.07
N GLY A 69 1.63 10.58 -3.16
CA GLY A 69 1.93 10.55 -1.72
C GLY A 69 0.69 10.26 -0.90
N VAL A 70 0.86 9.39 0.08
CA VAL A 70 -0.03 9.29 1.25
C VAL A 70 0.52 10.21 2.34
N THR A 71 -0.29 10.50 3.36
CA THR A 71 0.10 11.53 4.35
C THR A 71 1.43 11.24 5.02
N MET A 72 1.69 10.00 5.42
CA MET A 72 2.88 9.61 6.17
C MET A 72 4.20 9.65 5.36
N ASN A 73 4.16 9.74 4.03
CA ASN A 73 5.39 9.84 3.22
C ASN A 73 5.45 11.11 2.35
N ILE A 74 4.54 12.06 2.62
CA ILE A 74 4.42 13.26 1.77
C ILE A 74 5.67 14.15 1.84
N ASN A 75 6.25 14.34 3.04
CA ASN A 75 7.45 15.16 3.21
C ASN A 75 8.63 14.57 2.42
N THR A 76 8.78 13.25 2.46
CA THR A 76 9.81 12.55 1.68
C THR A 76 9.54 12.67 0.17
N ALA A 77 8.29 12.54 -0.28
CA ALA A 77 7.92 12.74 -1.69
C ALA A 77 8.26 14.16 -2.17
N LEU A 78 7.92 15.18 -1.38
CA LEU A 78 8.20 16.58 -1.68
C LEU A 78 9.70 16.87 -1.77
N LYS A 79 10.49 16.33 -0.84
CA LYS A 79 11.96 16.44 -0.88
C LYS A 79 12.54 15.82 -2.15
N ILE A 80 12.12 14.62 -2.51
CA ILE A 80 12.56 13.93 -3.73
C ILE A 80 12.17 14.74 -4.98
N LEU A 81 10.96 15.28 -5.04
CA LEU A 81 10.55 16.14 -6.16
C LEU A 81 11.36 17.46 -6.21
N GLY A 82 11.78 18.01 -5.07
CA GLY A 82 12.72 19.12 -5.00
C GLY A 82 14.07 18.79 -5.64
N ASP A 83 14.65 17.64 -5.32
CA ASP A 83 15.87 17.13 -5.95
C ASP A 83 15.68 16.95 -7.46
N TYR A 84 14.56 16.39 -7.90
CA TYR A 84 14.25 16.26 -9.33
C TYR A 84 14.07 17.61 -10.04
N ARG A 85 13.50 18.63 -9.38
CA ARG A 85 13.43 19.99 -9.92
C ARG A 85 14.81 20.55 -10.22
N GLU A 86 15.79 20.33 -9.32
CA GLU A 86 17.17 20.79 -9.53
C GLU A 86 17.86 20.03 -10.68
N GLU A 87 17.63 18.72 -10.79
CA GLU A 87 18.24 17.89 -11.85
C GLU A 87 17.53 18.07 -13.23
N SER A 88 16.30 18.55 -13.26
CA SER A 88 15.50 18.77 -14.47
C SER A 88 14.66 20.07 -14.40
N PRO A 89 15.29 21.25 -14.46
CA PRO A 89 14.58 22.51 -14.32
C PRO A 89 13.49 22.75 -15.39
N GLY A 90 13.62 22.12 -16.55
CA GLY A 90 12.68 22.24 -17.67
C GLY A 90 11.47 21.31 -17.60
N SER A 91 11.47 20.32 -16.71
CA SER A 91 10.32 19.43 -16.54
C SER A 91 9.24 20.06 -15.67
N ALA A 92 7.97 19.83 -15.99
CA ALA A 92 6.89 20.18 -15.09
C ALA A 92 6.81 19.17 -13.92
N ILE A 93 6.66 19.67 -12.70
CA ILE A 93 6.55 18.84 -11.49
C ILE A 93 5.09 18.74 -11.08
N VAL A 94 4.59 17.51 -11.00
CA VAL A 94 3.19 17.20 -10.69
C VAL A 94 3.10 16.35 -9.42
N MET A 95 2.20 16.71 -8.51
CA MET A 95 1.89 15.90 -7.35
C MET A 95 0.46 15.43 -7.41
N GLY A 96 0.23 14.15 -7.04
CA GLY A 96 -1.09 13.54 -6.93
C GLY A 96 -1.21 12.65 -5.71
N GLY A 97 -2.27 11.86 -5.66
CA GLY A 97 -2.55 10.94 -4.57
C GLY A 97 -3.43 11.53 -3.46
N PRO A 98 -3.75 10.73 -2.43
CA PRO A 98 -4.73 11.11 -1.42
C PRO A 98 -4.39 12.38 -0.67
N HIS A 99 -3.15 12.53 -0.19
CA HIS A 99 -2.76 13.72 0.55
C HIS A 99 -2.88 14.98 -0.31
N ALA A 100 -2.29 14.96 -1.50
CA ALA A 100 -2.32 16.11 -2.42
C ALA A 100 -3.76 16.49 -2.87
N THR A 101 -4.66 15.53 -2.94
CA THR A 101 -6.07 15.77 -3.29
C THR A 101 -6.77 16.65 -2.26
N PHE A 102 -6.48 16.45 -0.96
CA PHE A 102 -7.19 17.13 0.12
C PHE A 102 -6.40 18.26 0.79
N ASP A 103 -5.12 18.42 0.46
CA ASP A 103 -4.24 19.47 1.00
C ASP A 103 -3.58 20.33 -0.10
N ALA A 104 -4.21 20.41 -1.27
CA ALA A 104 -3.64 21.05 -2.47
C ALA A 104 -3.24 22.52 -2.27
N GLU A 105 -4.03 23.29 -1.51
CA GLU A 105 -3.74 24.70 -1.20
C GLU A 105 -2.43 24.84 -0.43
N ASN A 106 -2.32 24.16 0.72
CA ASN A 106 -1.14 24.26 1.58
C ASN A 106 0.11 23.72 0.87
N MET A 107 -0.05 22.62 0.12
CA MET A 107 1.07 22.04 -0.62
C MET A 107 1.62 23.01 -1.67
N LEU A 108 0.76 23.64 -2.47
CA LEU A 108 1.21 24.63 -3.45
C LEU A 108 1.76 25.88 -2.78
N ALA A 109 1.17 26.35 -1.69
CA ALA A 109 1.65 27.53 -0.96
C ALA A 109 3.06 27.30 -0.39
N ALA A 110 3.33 26.12 0.17
CA ALA A 110 4.59 25.82 0.84
C ALA A 110 5.71 25.35 -0.10
N ASN A 111 5.40 24.83 -1.31
CA ASN A 111 6.36 24.13 -2.16
C ASN A 111 6.44 24.76 -3.56
N ALA A 112 7.32 25.73 -3.73
CA ALA A 112 7.48 26.46 -5.00
C ALA A 112 7.94 25.56 -6.17
N HIS A 113 8.55 24.43 -5.89
CA HIS A 113 9.01 23.46 -6.91
C HIS A 113 7.89 22.60 -7.51
N ILE A 114 6.68 22.57 -6.91
CA ILE A 114 5.52 21.88 -7.46
C ILE A 114 4.77 22.84 -8.40
N ASP A 115 4.57 22.46 -9.65
CA ASP A 115 3.83 23.27 -10.63
C ASP A 115 2.33 22.97 -10.59
N PHE A 116 1.98 21.68 -10.47
CA PHE A 116 0.60 21.21 -10.58
C PHE A 116 0.27 20.17 -9.51
N ILE A 117 -0.99 20.19 -9.07
CA ILE A 117 -1.58 19.10 -8.28
C ILE A 117 -2.76 18.52 -9.06
N VAL A 118 -2.72 17.19 -9.24
CA VAL A 118 -3.81 16.40 -9.81
C VAL A 118 -4.63 15.79 -8.67
N ARG A 119 -5.88 16.26 -8.53
CA ARG A 119 -6.80 15.85 -7.46
C ARG A 119 -7.73 14.73 -7.93
N GLY A 120 -8.03 13.78 -7.03
CA GLY A 120 -8.93 12.65 -7.30
C GLY A 120 -8.30 11.57 -8.19
N GLU A 121 -9.10 10.98 -9.08
CA GLU A 121 -8.61 10.00 -10.06
C GLU A 121 -7.73 10.71 -11.10
N GLY A 122 -6.48 10.24 -11.23
CA GLY A 122 -5.44 10.97 -11.94
C GLY A 122 -5.43 10.74 -13.46
N GLU A 123 -6.03 9.68 -13.97
CA GLU A 123 -5.86 9.20 -15.34
C GLU A 123 -6.25 10.26 -16.38
N LEU A 124 -7.48 10.77 -16.31
CA LEU A 124 -7.99 11.74 -17.27
C LEU A 124 -7.35 13.12 -17.10
N THR A 125 -7.21 13.58 -15.85
CA THR A 125 -6.65 14.90 -15.55
C THR A 125 -5.19 15.00 -15.97
N THR A 126 -4.39 13.96 -15.71
CA THR A 126 -2.98 13.93 -16.12
C THR A 126 -2.86 13.92 -17.65
N ASN A 127 -3.68 13.13 -18.34
CA ASN A 127 -3.67 13.12 -19.81
C ASN A 127 -4.02 14.48 -20.43
N GLU A 128 -5.06 15.13 -19.90
CA GLU A 128 -5.44 16.48 -20.36
C GLU A 128 -4.33 17.50 -20.09
N LEU A 129 -3.69 17.46 -18.91
CA LEU A 129 -2.54 18.31 -18.59
C LEU A 129 -1.40 18.09 -19.59
N LEU A 130 -1.03 16.84 -19.88
CA LEU A 130 0.05 16.50 -20.81
C LEU A 130 -0.20 17.00 -22.22
N ARG A 131 -1.44 16.91 -22.71
CA ARG A 131 -1.84 17.41 -24.03
C ARG A 131 -1.80 18.94 -24.11
N ASN A 132 -1.96 19.63 -23.00
CA ASN A 132 -2.00 21.08 -22.92
C ASN A 132 -0.73 21.68 -22.30
N LEU A 133 0.29 20.87 -22.03
CA LEU A 133 1.52 21.35 -21.38
C LEU A 133 2.20 22.42 -22.24
N GLY A 134 2.46 23.60 -21.63
CA GLY A 134 2.99 24.78 -22.32
C GLY A 134 1.92 25.74 -22.83
N ASN A 135 0.63 25.46 -22.61
CA ASN A 135 -0.47 26.37 -22.94
C ASN A 135 -1.26 26.78 -21.67
N PRO A 136 -0.81 27.81 -20.92
CA PRO A 136 -1.42 28.22 -19.64
C PRO A 136 -2.91 28.52 -19.71
N GLU A 137 -3.40 29.10 -20.82
CA GLU A 137 -4.83 29.42 -20.97
C GLU A 137 -5.71 28.15 -20.93
N SER A 138 -5.21 27.04 -21.40
CA SER A 138 -5.94 25.75 -21.38
C SER A 138 -6.03 25.13 -19.98
N TYR A 139 -5.15 25.49 -19.05
CA TYR A 139 -5.15 24.91 -17.71
C TYR A 139 -6.45 25.22 -16.96
N LYS A 140 -7.07 26.38 -17.22
CA LYS A 140 -8.31 26.82 -16.58
C LYS A 140 -9.49 25.88 -16.80
N SER A 141 -9.47 25.10 -17.87
CA SER A 141 -10.55 24.18 -18.25
C SER A 141 -10.32 22.74 -17.76
N ILE A 142 -9.12 22.40 -17.24
CA ILE A 142 -8.78 21.04 -16.83
C ILE A 142 -9.37 20.75 -15.45
N ARG A 143 -10.47 20.01 -15.40
CA ARG A 143 -11.10 19.60 -14.13
C ARG A 143 -10.15 18.77 -13.28
N GLY A 144 -10.17 18.98 -11.97
CA GLY A 144 -9.32 18.28 -11.01
C GLY A 144 -7.89 18.82 -10.92
N LEU A 145 -7.53 19.87 -11.69
CA LEU A 145 -6.21 20.48 -11.64
C LEU A 145 -6.16 21.63 -10.62
N SER A 146 -5.06 21.71 -9.87
CA SER A 146 -4.70 22.88 -9.06
C SER A 146 -3.30 23.34 -9.44
N TYR A 147 -3.09 24.66 -9.56
CA TYR A 147 -1.83 25.25 -10.02
C TYR A 147 -1.70 26.72 -9.59
N ARG A 148 -0.53 27.34 -9.82
CA ARG A 148 -0.33 28.77 -9.62
C ARG A 148 -0.60 29.55 -10.90
N GLU A 149 -1.38 30.64 -10.78
CA GLU A 149 -1.62 31.61 -11.84
C GLU A 149 -1.40 33.00 -11.29
N ASN A 150 -0.46 33.77 -11.86
CA ASN A 150 -0.17 35.16 -11.48
C ASN A 150 0.08 35.37 -9.96
N GLY A 151 0.79 34.42 -9.33
CA GLY A 151 1.11 34.46 -7.89
C GLY A 151 -0.01 33.98 -6.95
N SER A 152 -1.18 33.64 -7.49
CA SER A 152 -2.30 33.07 -6.73
C SER A 152 -2.45 31.57 -7.02
N ILE A 153 -2.99 30.82 -6.05
CA ILE A 153 -3.33 29.42 -6.26
C ILE A 153 -4.74 29.33 -6.85
N ARG A 154 -4.87 28.54 -7.89
CA ARG A 154 -6.14 28.27 -8.55
C ARG A 154 -6.51 26.80 -8.40
N HIS A 155 -7.76 26.54 -7.99
CA HIS A 155 -8.38 25.22 -7.99
C HIS A 155 -9.48 25.20 -9.05
N ASN A 156 -9.31 24.39 -10.07
CA ASN A 156 -10.39 24.14 -11.02
C ASN A 156 -11.49 23.29 -10.39
N GLU A 157 -12.65 23.22 -11.03
CA GLU A 157 -13.74 22.34 -10.62
C GLU A 157 -13.24 20.90 -10.42
N THR A 158 -13.80 20.23 -9.43
CA THR A 158 -13.51 18.81 -9.19
C THR A 158 -13.93 17.98 -10.41
N ARG A 159 -13.08 17.06 -10.81
CA ARG A 159 -13.43 16.09 -11.87
C ARG A 159 -14.39 15.05 -11.33
N GLU A 160 -15.39 14.71 -12.12
CA GLU A 160 -16.25 13.57 -11.85
C GLU A 160 -15.45 12.26 -11.93
N PHE A 161 -15.82 11.29 -11.11
CA PHE A 161 -15.21 9.97 -11.17
C PHE A 161 -15.47 9.29 -12.50
N ILE A 162 -14.50 8.51 -12.98
CA ILE A 162 -14.63 7.74 -14.22
C ILE A 162 -15.85 6.81 -14.11
N PRO A 163 -16.93 7.03 -14.89
CA PRO A 163 -18.18 6.31 -14.69
C PRO A 163 -18.10 4.82 -15.01
N ASP A 164 -17.34 4.45 -16.04
CA ASP A 164 -17.03 3.07 -16.42
C ASP A 164 -15.53 2.84 -16.30
N ILE A 165 -15.12 2.13 -15.25
CA ILE A 165 -13.70 1.83 -15.01
C ILE A 165 -13.12 0.77 -15.95
N ASN A 166 -13.95 0.08 -16.76
CA ASN A 166 -13.47 -0.90 -17.75
C ASN A 166 -12.68 -0.26 -18.90
N ILE A 167 -12.77 1.06 -19.07
CA ILE A 167 -11.88 1.81 -19.99
C ILE A 167 -10.42 1.83 -19.55
N LEU A 168 -10.13 1.52 -18.27
CA LEU A 168 -8.78 1.52 -17.75
C LEU A 168 -8.08 0.21 -18.12
N PRO A 169 -6.85 0.24 -18.65
CA PRO A 169 -6.07 -0.96 -18.96
C PRO A 169 -5.64 -1.72 -17.68
N TYR A 170 -5.07 -2.90 -17.85
CA TYR A 170 -4.39 -3.58 -16.75
C TYR A 170 -3.18 -2.75 -16.29
N PRO A 171 -2.88 -2.71 -14.98
CA PRO A 171 -1.74 -1.97 -14.46
C PRO A 171 -0.42 -2.34 -15.15
N ALA A 172 0.40 -1.34 -15.46
CA ALA A 172 1.69 -1.49 -16.15
C ALA A 172 2.77 -2.11 -15.24
N ARG A 173 2.55 -3.35 -14.80
CA ARG A 173 3.44 -4.07 -13.87
C ARG A 173 4.84 -4.29 -14.42
N HIS A 174 4.99 -4.32 -15.75
CA HIS A 174 6.28 -4.44 -16.42
C HIS A 174 7.21 -3.23 -16.23
N LEU A 175 6.71 -2.11 -15.71
CA LEU A 175 7.52 -0.93 -15.36
C LEU A 175 8.13 -1.01 -13.96
N ILE A 176 7.83 -2.07 -13.19
CA ILE A 176 8.27 -2.25 -11.81
C ILE A 176 9.09 -3.54 -11.71
N GLN A 177 10.17 -3.49 -10.92
CA GLN A 177 10.99 -4.67 -10.63
C GLN A 177 10.31 -5.57 -9.58
N LEU A 178 9.31 -6.34 -10.04
CA LEU A 178 8.46 -7.16 -9.19
C LEU A 178 9.23 -8.26 -8.43
N SER A 179 10.36 -8.72 -8.98
CA SER A 179 11.19 -9.74 -8.34
C SER A 179 11.68 -9.35 -6.94
N LYS A 180 11.97 -8.06 -6.70
CA LYS A 180 12.37 -7.56 -5.38
C LYS A 180 11.21 -7.62 -4.37
N TYR A 181 9.99 -7.25 -4.78
CA TYR A 181 8.80 -7.38 -3.94
C TYR A 181 8.50 -8.85 -3.62
N LYS A 182 8.64 -9.72 -4.62
CA LYS A 182 8.49 -11.18 -4.45
C LYS A 182 9.56 -11.75 -3.51
N ALA A 183 10.80 -11.31 -3.61
CA ALA A 183 11.89 -11.73 -2.73
C ALA A 183 11.63 -11.37 -1.26
N LEU A 184 11.01 -10.22 -1.00
CA LEU A 184 10.57 -9.79 0.34
C LEU A 184 9.35 -10.59 0.86
N GLY A 185 8.78 -11.49 0.05
CA GLY A 185 7.57 -12.24 0.43
C GLY A 185 6.29 -11.39 0.43
N LEU A 186 6.33 -10.19 -0.13
CA LEU A 186 5.18 -9.29 -0.20
C LEU A 186 4.14 -9.82 -1.20
N PRO A 187 2.84 -9.59 -0.95
CA PRO A 187 1.79 -9.99 -1.86
C PRO A 187 1.76 -9.10 -3.11
N ILE A 188 1.10 -9.58 -4.16
CA ILE A 188 0.78 -8.75 -5.31
C ILE A 188 -0.66 -8.24 -5.20
N ASN A 189 -0.85 -6.93 -5.45
CA ASN A 189 -2.15 -6.31 -5.33
C ASN A 189 -2.91 -6.26 -6.65
N MET A 190 -4.24 -6.38 -6.55
CA MET A 190 -5.20 -6.05 -7.59
C MET A 190 -6.41 -5.34 -7.00
N ILE A 191 -7.14 -4.63 -7.85
CA ILE A 191 -8.47 -4.11 -7.53
C ILE A 191 -9.51 -4.71 -8.47
N THR A 192 -10.71 -4.88 -7.96
CA THR A 192 -11.86 -5.37 -8.73
C THR A 192 -12.97 -4.34 -8.84
N SER A 193 -12.88 -3.29 -8.01
CA SER A 193 -13.84 -2.18 -7.96
C SER A 193 -13.19 -0.92 -7.40
N ARG A 194 -13.83 0.22 -7.61
CA ARG A 194 -13.51 1.52 -6.99
C ARG A 194 -14.77 2.11 -6.36
N GLY A 195 -14.68 2.54 -5.12
CA GLY A 195 -15.76 3.21 -4.39
C GLY A 195 -16.19 2.50 -3.13
N CYS A 196 -16.68 3.29 -2.17
CA CYS A 196 -17.23 2.78 -0.91
C CYS A 196 -18.48 3.59 -0.53
N PRO A 197 -19.66 2.95 -0.31
CA PRO A 197 -20.91 3.68 -0.05
C PRO A 197 -21.03 4.22 1.37
N PHE A 198 -20.08 3.89 2.25
CA PHE A 198 -20.10 4.26 3.66
C PHE A 198 -19.46 5.62 3.93
N GLU A 199 -19.83 6.23 5.07
CA GLU A 199 -19.44 7.60 5.45
C GLU A 199 -18.74 7.65 6.81
N CYS A 200 -17.91 6.65 7.09
CA CYS A 200 -17.14 6.63 8.34
C CYS A 200 -16.30 7.91 8.46
N ILE A 201 -16.42 8.63 9.58
CA ILE A 201 -15.83 9.98 9.73
C ILE A 201 -14.30 10.02 9.67
N PHE A 202 -13.66 8.90 9.99
CA PHE A 202 -12.20 8.74 10.00
C PHE A 202 -11.63 8.33 8.64
N CYS A 203 -12.49 7.98 7.66
CA CYS A 203 -12.07 7.43 6.37
C CYS A 203 -12.26 8.45 5.24
N VAL A 204 -11.23 8.57 4.40
CA VAL A 204 -11.26 9.44 3.22
C VAL A 204 -11.72 8.70 1.95
N GLY A 205 -11.88 7.36 2.01
CA GLY A 205 -12.12 6.50 0.85
C GLY A 205 -13.30 6.98 0.00
N SER A 206 -14.48 7.18 0.59
CA SER A 206 -15.67 7.61 -0.16
C SER A 206 -15.52 8.99 -0.83
N LYS A 207 -14.70 9.89 -0.28
CA LYS A 207 -14.37 11.19 -0.88
C LYS A 207 -13.32 11.04 -1.99
N MET A 208 -12.37 10.10 -1.85
CA MET A 208 -11.27 9.89 -2.80
C MET A 208 -11.71 9.12 -4.06
N VAL A 209 -12.54 8.10 -3.90
CA VAL A 209 -12.92 7.17 -4.98
C VAL A 209 -14.42 7.11 -5.27
N GLY A 210 -15.23 7.92 -4.58
CA GLY A 210 -16.67 8.03 -4.77
C GLY A 210 -17.48 7.07 -3.90
N ARG A 211 -18.76 7.47 -3.70
CA ARG A 211 -19.72 6.68 -2.91
C ARG A 211 -20.43 5.61 -3.73
N ARG A 212 -20.51 5.79 -5.06
CA ARG A 212 -21.02 4.77 -5.97
C ARG A 212 -19.91 3.80 -6.30
N VAL A 213 -20.08 2.53 -5.96
CA VAL A 213 -19.13 1.49 -6.32
C VAL A 213 -19.21 1.22 -7.82
N ARG A 214 -18.09 1.27 -8.49
CA ARG A 214 -17.91 0.98 -9.92
C ARG A 214 -17.08 -0.29 -10.04
N TYR A 215 -17.49 -1.21 -10.89
CA TYR A 215 -16.93 -2.56 -10.96
C TYR A 215 -16.24 -2.79 -12.29
N PHE A 216 -15.11 -3.44 -12.26
CA PHE A 216 -14.57 -4.11 -13.44
C PHE A 216 -15.42 -5.35 -13.77
N ASP A 217 -15.51 -5.69 -15.05
CA ASP A 217 -16.20 -6.88 -15.52
C ASP A 217 -15.62 -8.14 -14.88
N THR A 218 -16.48 -9.07 -14.47
CA THR A 218 -16.07 -10.32 -13.79
C THR A 218 -15.03 -11.10 -14.60
N LYS A 219 -15.23 -11.19 -15.95
CA LYS A 219 -14.27 -11.87 -16.83
C LYS A 219 -12.89 -11.21 -16.74
N ARG A 220 -12.81 -9.89 -16.85
CA ARG A 220 -11.57 -9.11 -16.75
C ARG A 220 -10.87 -9.34 -15.39
N VAL A 221 -11.64 -9.31 -14.31
CA VAL A 221 -11.11 -9.55 -12.95
C VAL A 221 -10.45 -10.92 -12.87
N VAL A 222 -11.11 -11.97 -13.37
CA VAL A 222 -10.58 -13.33 -13.31
C VAL A 222 -9.44 -13.54 -14.32
N ASP A 223 -9.44 -12.85 -15.46
CA ASP A 223 -8.30 -12.84 -16.40
C ASP A 223 -7.04 -12.25 -15.71
N GLU A 224 -7.18 -11.12 -14.99
CA GLU A 224 -6.09 -10.52 -14.22
C GLU A 224 -5.64 -11.44 -13.07
N PHE A 225 -6.58 -11.99 -12.32
CA PHE A 225 -6.29 -12.93 -11.24
C PHE A 225 -5.50 -14.15 -11.74
N GLN A 226 -5.89 -14.72 -12.88
CA GLN A 226 -5.19 -15.83 -13.53
C GLN A 226 -3.77 -15.44 -13.93
N MET A 227 -3.59 -14.27 -14.54
CA MET A 227 -2.27 -13.74 -14.86
C MET A 227 -1.40 -13.61 -13.62
N LEU A 228 -1.93 -13.01 -12.54
CA LEU A 228 -1.19 -12.81 -11.30
C LEU A 228 -0.81 -14.13 -10.62
N SER A 229 -1.68 -15.14 -10.67
CA SER A 229 -1.42 -16.47 -10.10
C SER A 229 -0.21 -17.19 -10.71
N THR A 230 0.21 -16.78 -11.92
CA THR A 230 1.39 -17.34 -12.61
C THR A 230 2.68 -16.57 -12.39
N MET A 231 2.64 -15.40 -11.72
CA MET A 231 3.81 -14.55 -11.49
C MET A 231 4.72 -15.03 -10.34
N GLY A 232 4.34 -16.10 -9.63
CA GLY A 232 5.15 -16.70 -8.56
C GLY A 232 5.12 -15.92 -7.23
N PHE A 233 4.16 -15.01 -7.03
CA PHE A 233 3.87 -14.46 -5.71
C PHE A 233 3.13 -15.49 -4.86
N LYS A 234 3.33 -15.46 -3.54
CA LYS A 234 2.64 -16.40 -2.64
C LYS A 234 1.15 -16.10 -2.51
N GLN A 235 0.78 -14.82 -2.58
CA GLN A 235 -0.57 -14.36 -2.30
C GLN A 235 -0.96 -13.18 -3.18
N ILE A 236 -2.23 -13.15 -3.58
CA ILE A 236 -2.87 -12.00 -4.23
C ILE A 236 -3.70 -11.26 -3.17
N ASN A 237 -3.51 -9.94 -3.04
CA ASN A 237 -4.38 -9.11 -2.22
C ASN A 237 -5.37 -8.35 -3.11
N ILE A 238 -6.65 -8.56 -2.88
CA ILE A 238 -7.71 -7.72 -3.47
C ILE A 238 -7.86 -6.51 -2.55
N VAL A 239 -7.35 -5.35 -3.02
CA VAL A 239 -7.28 -4.12 -2.23
C VAL A 239 -8.39 -3.12 -2.58
N ASP A 240 -9.57 -3.64 -2.90
CA ASP A 240 -10.77 -2.82 -3.05
C ASP A 240 -11.08 -2.10 -1.74
N ASP A 241 -11.67 -0.89 -1.81
CA ASP A 241 -12.21 -0.22 -0.62
C ASP A 241 -13.25 -1.10 0.10
N LEU A 242 -13.97 -1.94 -0.65
CA LEU A 242 -14.92 -2.91 -0.14
C LEU A 242 -15.20 -4.01 -1.18
N PHE A 243 -14.43 -5.07 -1.20
CA PHE A 243 -14.59 -6.19 -2.14
C PHE A 243 -16.00 -6.80 -2.06
N THR A 244 -16.49 -7.02 -0.85
CA THR A 244 -17.77 -7.69 -0.57
C THR A 244 -19.00 -6.77 -0.71
N SER A 245 -18.88 -5.60 -1.32
CA SER A 245 -19.97 -4.63 -1.52
C SER A 245 -21.16 -5.19 -2.31
N HIS A 246 -20.94 -6.16 -3.19
CA HIS A 246 -21.95 -6.80 -4.04
C HIS A 246 -21.80 -8.32 -4.00
N LYS A 247 -22.54 -8.99 -3.10
CA LYS A 247 -22.41 -10.44 -2.82
C LYS A 247 -22.50 -11.31 -4.07
N LYS A 248 -23.51 -11.09 -4.91
CA LYS A 248 -23.72 -11.89 -6.13
C LYS A 248 -22.50 -11.83 -7.06
N ARG A 249 -21.93 -10.62 -7.26
CA ARG A 249 -20.71 -10.46 -8.06
C ARG A 249 -19.50 -11.18 -7.45
N CYS A 250 -19.34 -11.13 -6.13
CA CYS A 250 -18.27 -11.87 -5.46
C CYS A 250 -18.41 -13.37 -5.68
N ILE A 251 -19.63 -13.90 -5.62
CA ILE A 251 -19.92 -15.31 -5.92
C ILE A 251 -19.56 -15.61 -7.38
N GLU A 252 -19.98 -14.79 -8.35
CA GLU A 252 -19.66 -14.96 -9.77
C GLU A 252 -18.14 -14.97 -10.04
N ILE A 253 -17.37 -14.10 -9.36
CA ILE A 253 -15.90 -14.10 -9.45
C ILE A 253 -15.32 -15.43 -8.94
N CYS A 254 -15.78 -15.87 -7.75
CA CYS A 254 -15.31 -17.11 -7.13
C CYS A 254 -15.66 -18.34 -7.98
N GLU A 255 -16.88 -18.41 -8.51
CA GLU A 255 -17.32 -19.48 -9.41
C GLU A 255 -16.47 -19.54 -10.67
N GLU A 256 -16.15 -18.39 -11.27
CA GLU A 256 -15.31 -18.32 -12.46
C GLU A 256 -13.85 -18.72 -12.16
N ILE A 257 -13.29 -18.34 -11.01
CA ILE A 257 -11.97 -18.81 -10.54
C ILE A 257 -11.98 -20.36 -10.45
N LEU A 258 -13.00 -20.93 -9.82
CA LEU A 258 -13.16 -22.38 -9.68
C LEU A 258 -13.35 -23.08 -11.01
N ARG A 259 -14.20 -22.53 -11.89
CA ARG A 259 -14.48 -23.07 -13.23
C ARG A 259 -13.22 -23.15 -14.09
N ARG A 260 -12.31 -22.17 -13.93
CA ARG A 260 -11.01 -22.16 -14.64
C ARG A 260 -9.95 -23.05 -13.97
N GLY A 261 -10.25 -23.64 -12.80
CA GLY A 261 -9.30 -24.46 -12.06
C GLY A 261 -8.11 -23.67 -11.50
N ILE A 262 -8.25 -22.36 -11.32
CA ILE A 262 -7.17 -21.51 -10.77
C ILE A 262 -7.05 -21.81 -9.28
N ARG A 263 -5.85 -22.16 -8.86
CA ARG A 263 -5.53 -22.45 -7.43
C ARG A 263 -4.47 -21.47 -6.98
N HIS A 264 -4.89 -20.47 -6.22
CA HIS A 264 -3.99 -19.46 -5.65
C HIS A 264 -4.58 -18.89 -4.37
N GLU A 265 -3.73 -18.59 -3.40
CA GLU A 265 -4.16 -17.96 -2.15
C GLU A 265 -4.41 -16.47 -2.36
N TRP A 266 -5.47 -15.96 -1.75
CA TRP A 266 -5.79 -14.56 -1.82
C TRP A 266 -6.49 -14.05 -0.57
N THR A 267 -6.43 -12.73 -0.38
CA THR A 267 -7.07 -12.00 0.73
C THR A 267 -7.86 -10.82 0.20
N ALA A 268 -8.78 -10.29 1.02
CA ALA A 268 -9.52 -9.09 0.67
C ALA A 268 -9.94 -8.29 1.90
N PHE A 269 -10.31 -7.01 1.67
CA PHE A 269 -10.97 -6.19 2.67
C PHE A 269 -12.49 -6.35 2.59
N ALA A 270 -13.11 -6.50 3.75
CA ALA A 270 -14.55 -6.71 3.87
C ALA A 270 -15.14 -5.92 5.05
N ARG A 271 -16.45 -5.75 5.04
CA ARG A 271 -17.21 -5.31 6.20
C ARG A 271 -18.03 -6.47 6.75
N VAL A 272 -18.22 -6.50 8.05
CA VAL A 272 -18.95 -7.58 8.73
C VAL A 272 -20.41 -7.72 8.27
N ASP A 273 -21.03 -6.61 7.87
CA ASP A 273 -22.41 -6.55 7.37
C ASP A 273 -22.56 -6.92 5.88
N THR A 274 -21.47 -7.18 5.18
CA THR A 274 -21.46 -7.54 3.75
C THR A 274 -21.18 -9.01 3.48
N VAL A 275 -20.92 -9.82 4.51
CA VAL A 275 -20.64 -11.26 4.39
C VAL A 275 -21.79 -12.12 4.92
N ASN A 276 -21.88 -13.35 4.43
CA ASN A 276 -22.74 -14.41 4.95
C ASN A 276 -22.07 -15.78 4.72
N LYS A 277 -22.65 -16.85 5.26
CA LYS A 277 -22.06 -18.19 5.19
C LYS A 277 -21.82 -18.65 3.75
N GLU A 278 -22.82 -18.53 2.87
CA GLU A 278 -22.73 -18.90 1.46
C GLU A 278 -21.57 -18.23 0.74
N LEU A 279 -21.44 -16.90 0.91
CA LEU A 279 -20.35 -16.12 0.31
C LEU A 279 -18.98 -16.58 0.85
N LEU A 280 -18.85 -16.77 2.16
CA LEU A 280 -17.61 -17.20 2.78
C LEU A 280 -17.18 -18.61 2.33
N GLU A 281 -18.15 -19.54 2.19
CA GLU A 281 -17.89 -20.90 1.71
C GLU A 281 -17.36 -20.93 0.27
N ILE A 282 -17.96 -20.14 -0.64
CA ILE A 282 -17.48 -20.07 -2.03
C ILE A 282 -16.13 -19.36 -2.12
N MET A 283 -15.93 -18.29 -1.35
CA MET A 283 -14.64 -17.59 -1.26
C MET A 283 -13.53 -18.54 -0.76
N LYS A 284 -13.80 -19.32 0.29
CA LYS A 284 -12.86 -20.33 0.80
C LYS A 284 -12.50 -21.36 -0.26
N LYS A 285 -13.49 -21.90 -0.97
CA LYS A 285 -13.27 -22.86 -2.07
C LYS A 285 -12.43 -22.26 -3.19
N ALA A 286 -12.61 -20.96 -3.48
CA ALA A 286 -11.86 -20.22 -4.49
C ALA A 286 -10.46 -19.78 -4.02
N GLY A 287 -10.01 -20.17 -2.82
CA GLY A 287 -8.66 -19.89 -2.33
C GLY A 287 -8.53 -18.69 -1.40
N CYS A 288 -9.65 -18.08 -0.93
CA CYS A 288 -9.60 -17.03 0.07
C CYS A 288 -9.09 -17.59 1.41
N THR A 289 -7.97 -17.08 1.88
CA THR A 289 -7.36 -17.51 3.15
C THR A 289 -7.68 -16.58 4.30
N MET A 290 -7.83 -15.28 4.02
CA MET A 290 -8.04 -14.26 5.06
C MET A 290 -8.93 -13.12 4.57
N LEU A 291 -9.76 -12.60 5.47
CA LEU A 291 -10.51 -11.36 5.28
C LEU A 291 -10.16 -10.35 6.37
N CYS A 292 -9.76 -9.15 5.94
CA CYS A 292 -9.52 -8.03 6.84
C CYS A 292 -10.83 -7.27 7.08
N PHE A 293 -11.23 -7.16 8.34
CA PHE A 293 -12.42 -6.42 8.76
C PHE A 293 -12.03 -5.20 9.57
N GLY A 294 -12.44 -4.01 9.11
CA GLY A 294 -12.44 -2.83 9.96
C GLY A 294 -13.58 -2.95 10.97
N ILE A 295 -13.27 -3.23 12.22
CA ILE A 295 -14.22 -3.28 13.34
C ILE A 295 -14.32 -1.92 14.00
N GLU A 296 -13.19 -1.28 14.19
CA GLU A 296 -12.92 0.04 14.76
C GLU A 296 -13.10 0.11 16.27
N SER A 297 -14.24 -0.35 16.84
CA SER A 297 -14.50 -0.34 18.28
C SER A 297 -15.34 -1.53 18.74
N GLY A 298 -15.13 -1.97 19.97
CA GLY A 298 -15.96 -2.95 20.68
C GLY A 298 -17.09 -2.31 21.48
N VAL A 299 -17.39 -1.03 21.24
CA VAL A 299 -18.44 -0.27 21.95
C VAL A 299 -19.43 0.32 20.95
N GLN A 300 -20.71 -0.02 21.09
CA GLN A 300 -21.75 0.38 20.11
C GLN A 300 -21.88 1.90 19.98
N GLU A 301 -21.85 2.63 21.08
CA GLU A 301 -21.94 4.10 21.07
C GLU A 301 -20.80 4.74 20.24
N ILE A 302 -19.60 4.20 20.33
CA ILE A 302 -18.44 4.68 19.55
C ILE A 302 -18.65 4.36 18.07
N LEU A 303 -19.11 3.14 17.72
CA LEU A 303 -19.42 2.75 16.34
C LEU A 303 -20.48 3.68 15.71
N ASP A 304 -21.49 4.04 16.47
CA ASP A 304 -22.56 4.93 16.01
C ASP A 304 -22.03 6.36 15.80
N ARG A 305 -21.23 6.85 16.76
CA ARG A 305 -20.60 8.18 16.72
C ARG A 305 -19.66 8.35 15.50
N VAL A 306 -18.91 7.32 15.15
CA VAL A 306 -18.02 7.35 13.97
C VAL A 306 -18.72 6.96 12.67
N LYS A 307 -20.02 6.83 12.67
CA LYS A 307 -20.87 6.48 11.52
C LYS A 307 -20.48 5.15 10.85
N LYS A 308 -20.03 4.17 11.66
CA LYS A 308 -19.66 2.84 11.14
C LYS A 308 -20.90 2.08 10.63
N LYS A 309 -22.09 2.36 11.16
CA LYS A 309 -23.38 1.77 10.74
C LYS A 309 -23.37 0.24 10.79
N THR A 310 -22.87 -0.32 11.88
CA THR A 310 -22.86 -1.77 12.18
C THR A 310 -23.17 -2.00 13.66
N THR A 311 -23.39 -3.26 14.06
CA THR A 311 -23.64 -3.63 15.46
C THR A 311 -22.64 -4.66 15.95
N LEU A 312 -22.41 -4.72 17.27
CA LEU A 312 -21.53 -5.70 17.88
C LEU A 312 -21.97 -7.13 17.56
N GLU A 313 -23.28 -7.39 17.57
CA GLU A 313 -23.84 -8.71 17.20
C GLU A 313 -23.47 -9.11 15.76
N LYS A 314 -23.54 -8.18 14.78
CA LYS A 314 -23.12 -8.45 13.41
C LYS A 314 -21.63 -8.75 13.30
N ILE A 315 -20.81 -8.05 14.12
CA ILE A 315 -19.37 -8.28 14.19
C ILE A 315 -19.08 -9.70 14.69
N GLU A 316 -19.62 -10.07 15.84
CA GLU A 316 -19.45 -11.41 16.41
C GLU A 316 -19.90 -12.51 15.45
N LYS A 317 -21.06 -12.34 14.83
CA LYS A 317 -21.59 -13.28 13.85
C LYS A 317 -20.67 -13.45 12.64
N ALA A 318 -20.18 -12.37 12.06
CA ALA A 318 -19.31 -12.42 10.88
C ALA A 318 -17.96 -13.10 11.21
N LEU A 319 -17.34 -12.74 12.34
CA LEU A 319 -16.08 -13.33 12.79
C LEU A 319 -16.26 -14.83 13.11
N SER A 320 -17.39 -15.21 13.72
CA SER A 320 -17.71 -16.62 13.99
C SER A 320 -17.91 -17.42 12.69
N LEU A 321 -18.64 -16.89 11.72
CA LEU A 321 -18.83 -17.53 10.41
C LEU A 321 -17.53 -17.74 9.66
N CYS A 322 -16.61 -16.76 9.70
CA CYS A 322 -15.30 -16.91 9.09
C CYS A 322 -14.52 -18.08 9.69
N ARG A 323 -14.51 -18.22 11.02
CA ARG A 323 -13.85 -19.34 11.70
C ARG A 323 -14.50 -20.68 11.36
N GLU A 324 -15.83 -20.74 11.33
CA GLU A 324 -16.60 -21.94 10.98
C GLU A 324 -16.24 -22.45 9.58
N VAL A 325 -16.10 -21.53 8.62
CA VAL A 325 -15.77 -21.86 7.22
C VAL A 325 -14.27 -22.08 7.01
N GLY A 326 -13.42 -21.67 7.95
CA GLY A 326 -11.97 -21.77 7.84
C GLY A 326 -11.32 -20.67 7.01
N VAL A 327 -11.93 -19.49 6.94
CA VAL A 327 -11.32 -18.23 6.48
C VAL A 327 -10.84 -17.47 7.70
N LEU A 328 -9.57 -17.08 7.73
CA LEU A 328 -9.00 -16.32 8.86
C LEU A 328 -9.62 -14.91 8.91
N PRO A 329 -10.34 -14.53 9.97
CA PRO A 329 -10.71 -13.13 10.15
C PRO A 329 -9.55 -12.37 10.78
N MET A 330 -9.14 -11.25 10.17
CA MET A 330 -8.24 -10.25 10.76
C MET A 330 -9.10 -9.05 11.17
N ALA A 331 -9.18 -8.80 12.47
CA ALA A 331 -9.99 -7.70 13.03
C ALA A 331 -9.09 -6.48 13.31
N SER A 332 -9.42 -5.34 12.71
CA SER A 332 -8.70 -4.08 12.90
C SER A 332 -9.54 -3.12 13.74
N TYR A 333 -8.92 -2.51 14.73
CA TYR A 333 -9.52 -1.55 15.66
C TYR A 333 -8.77 -0.23 15.62
N ILE A 334 -9.47 0.87 15.88
CA ILE A 334 -8.89 2.20 16.00
C ILE A 334 -9.04 2.67 17.45
N MET A 335 -7.93 3.10 18.04
CA MET A 335 -7.87 3.71 19.37
C MET A 335 -7.77 5.22 19.26
N GLY A 336 -8.40 5.95 20.17
CA GLY A 336 -8.46 7.42 20.16
C GLY A 336 -9.61 7.98 19.33
N LEU A 337 -10.65 7.17 19.03
CA LEU A 337 -11.85 7.62 18.33
C LEU A 337 -12.62 8.69 19.16
N PRO A 338 -13.34 9.61 18.51
CA PRO A 338 -14.16 10.60 19.21
C PRO A 338 -15.14 9.98 20.22
N GLY A 339 -15.09 10.45 21.44
CA GLY A 339 -15.94 9.99 22.54
C GLY A 339 -15.40 8.79 23.30
N GLU A 340 -14.25 8.24 22.93
CA GLU A 340 -13.61 7.19 23.74
C GLU A 340 -13.12 7.73 25.09
N THR A 341 -13.19 6.85 26.08
CA THR A 341 -12.66 7.02 27.44
C THR A 341 -11.76 5.82 27.75
N PRO A 342 -10.96 5.84 28.83
CA PRO A 342 -10.18 4.67 29.24
C PRO A 342 -11.04 3.41 29.41
N GLU A 343 -12.28 3.55 29.89
CA GLU A 343 -13.23 2.45 30.08
C GLU A 343 -13.68 1.84 28.74
N THR A 344 -14.03 2.68 27.76
CA THR A 344 -14.49 2.20 26.44
C THR A 344 -13.34 1.59 25.64
N VAL A 345 -12.11 2.11 25.77
CA VAL A 345 -10.91 1.48 25.19
C VAL A 345 -10.69 0.10 25.79
N LYS A 346 -10.80 -0.03 27.13
CA LYS A 346 -10.70 -1.33 27.78
C LYS A 346 -11.79 -2.30 27.29
N GLN A 347 -13.04 -1.85 27.17
CA GLN A 347 -14.14 -2.66 26.60
C GLN A 347 -13.82 -3.13 25.18
N THR A 348 -13.27 -2.25 24.31
CA THR A 348 -12.83 -2.59 22.96
C THR A 348 -11.73 -3.66 22.97
N MET A 349 -10.74 -3.55 23.88
CA MET A 349 -9.69 -4.55 24.01
C MET A 349 -10.22 -5.91 24.47
N ASP A 350 -11.11 -5.90 25.46
CA ASP A 350 -11.74 -7.14 25.98
C ASP A 350 -12.63 -7.79 24.90
N PHE A 351 -13.37 -6.99 24.14
CA PHE A 351 -14.15 -7.45 22.98
C PHE A 351 -13.25 -8.08 21.90
N ALA A 352 -12.15 -7.44 21.54
CA ALA A 352 -11.19 -7.97 20.57
C ALA A 352 -10.66 -9.35 20.98
N LYS A 353 -10.22 -9.47 22.24
CA LYS A 353 -9.71 -10.75 22.82
C LYS A 353 -10.75 -11.87 22.82
N SER A 354 -12.01 -11.54 23.10
CA SER A 354 -13.08 -12.55 23.19
C SER A 354 -13.60 -13.00 21.84
N THR A 355 -13.52 -12.14 20.80
CA THR A 355 -14.17 -12.38 19.50
C THR A 355 -13.24 -12.85 18.40
N CYS A 356 -11.94 -12.55 18.45
CA CYS A 356 -11.01 -12.87 17.38
C CYS A 356 -9.60 -13.19 17.91
N ASN A 357 -8.97 -14.20 17.33
CA ASN A 357 -7.58 -14.56 17.66
C ASN A 357 -6.54 -13.75 16.88
N SER A 358 -6.96 -13.10 15.80
CA SER A 358 -6.08 -12.28 14.95
C SER A 358 -6.65 -10.86 14.86
N TYR A 359 -6.07 -9.96 15.62
CA TYR A 359 -6.50 -8.55 15.68
C TYR A 359 -5.32 -7.61 15.88
N GLY A 360 -5.54 -6.35 15.50
CA GLY A 360 -4.57 -5.27 15.69
C GLY A 360 -5.24 -3.96 16.09
N PHE A 361 -4.47 -3.12 16.76
CA PHE A 361 -4.88 -1.78 17.15
C PHE A 361 -4.05 -0.75 16.40
N HIS A 362 -4.73 0.23 15.80
CA HIS A 362 -4.16 1.39 15.16
C HIS A 362 -4.59 2.64 15.94
N ILE A 363 -3.79 3.68 15.91
CA ILE A 363 -4.15 4.95 16.53
C ILE A 363 -4.84 5.82 15.49
N LEU A 364 -5.88 6.56 15.91
CA LEU A 364 -6.57 7.48 15.03
C LEU A 364 -5.60 8.53 14.47
N ALA A 365 -5.49 8.56 13.16
CA ALA A 365 -4.78 9.60 12.42
C ALA A 365 -5.78 10.40 11.59
N PRO A 366 -6.14 11.64 11.99
CA PRO A 366 -7.05 12.50 11.25
C PRO A 366 -6.39 13.01 9.97
N PHE A 367 -6.46 12.22 8.88
CA PHE A 367 -5.88 12.57 7.59
C PHE A 367 -6.62 13.74 6.93
N PRO A 368 -5.95 14.55 6.09
CA PRO A 368 -6.61 15.56 5.27
C PRO A 368 -7.80 14.98 4.50
N GLY A 369 -8.92 15.71 4.47
CA GLY A 369 -10.17 15.28 3.82
C GLY A 369 -11.08 14.40 4.68
N THR A 370 -10.64 13.87 5.83
CA THR A 370 -11.53 13.13 6.74
C THR A 370 -12.45 14.07 7.50
N GLU A 371 -13.70 13.64 7.76
CA GLU A 371 -14.65 14.46 8.52
C GLU A 371 -14.15 14.74 9.94
N VAL A 372 -13.50 13.76 10.57
CA VAL A 372 -12.93 13.91 11.92
C VAL A 372 -11.84 14.98 11.99
N ARG A 373 -11.10 15.22 10.87
CA ARG A 373 -10.14 16.31 10.80
C ARG A 373 -10.81 17.66 10.54
N GLU A 374 -11.70 17.70 9.54
CA GLU A 374 -12.37 18.93 9.14
C GLU A 374 -13.25 19.52 10.25
N LYS A 375 -13.78 18.65 11.12
CA LYS A 375 -14.67 18.98 12.23
C LYS A 375 -14.12 18.57 13.58
N ALA A 376 -12.80 18.64 13.75
CA ALA A 376 -12.14 18.13 14.97
C ALA A 376 -12.76 18.71 16.24
N GLU A 377 -13.00 20.02 16.29
CA GLU A 377 -13.60 20.69 17.46
C GLU A 377 -15.03 20.19 17.73
N GLU A 378 -15.87 19.96 16.70
CA GLU A 378 -17.22 19.42 16.85
C GLU A 378 -17.20 18.02 17.47
N TYR A 379 -16.16 17.24 17.18
CA TYR A 379 -15.95 15.90 17.73
C TYR A 379 -15.20 15.91 19.08
N GLY A 380 -14.88 17.09 19.63
CA GLY A 380 -14.10 17.21 20.86
C GLY A 380 -12.66 16.72 20.71
N MET A 381 -12.10 16.83 19.50
CA MET A 381 -10.75 16.40 19.17
C MET A 381 -9.81 17.59 19.04
N ARG A 382 -8.57 17.43 19.49
CA ARG A 382 -7.48 18.39 19.31
C ARG A 382 -6.37 17.77 18.48
N ILE A 383 -6.00 18.40 17.37
CA ILE A 383 -4.83 18.01 16.59
C ILE A 383 -3.57 18.50 17.30
N LEU A 384 -2.61 17.61 17.51
CA LEU A 384 -1.39 17.87 18.29
C LEU A 384 -0.22 18.32 17.43
N THR A 385 -0.20 17.93 16.15
CA THR A 385 0.92 18.21 15.27
C THR A 385 0.47 18.35 13.82
N SER A 386 1.20 19.19 13.07
CA SER A 386 1.14 19.27 11.61
C SER A 386 2.31 18.57 10.91
N ASP A 387 3.13 17.86 11.67
CA ASP A 387 4.23 17.06 11.14
C ASP A 387 3.67 15.76 10.54
N TRP A 388 3.60 15.71 9.22
CA TRP A 388 3.01 14.60 8.48
C TRP A 388 3.76 13.27 8.63
N ASP A 389 5.06 13.29 8.94
CA ASP A 389 5.85 12.08 9.15
C ASP A 389 5.39 11.28 10.40
N LYS A 390 4.59 11.92 11.27
CA LYS A 390 4.00 11.30 12.46
C LYS A 390 2.64 10.65 12.22
N TYR A 391 2.07 10.79 11.02
CA TYR A 391 0.74 10.26 10.67
C TYR A 391 0.79 8.81 10.17
N ASP A 392 1.51 7.95 10.88
CA ASP A 392 1.71 6.53 10.57
C ASP A 392 0.71 5.59 11.28
N ALA A 393 -0.22 6.16 12.07
CA ALA A 393 -1.19 5.43 12.89
C ALA A 393 -0.57 4.54 14.00
N ASN A 394 0.73 4.72 14.30
CA ASN A 394 1.45 4.03 15.38
C ASN A 394 1.75 4.93 16.56
N GLN A 395 1.54 6.23 16.42
CA GLN A 395 1.67 7.24 17.47
C GLN A 395 0.50 8.23 17.40
N SER A 396 0.17 8.84 18.53
CA SER A 396 -0.92 9.78 18.59
C SER A 396 -0.55 11.14 17.98
N VAL A 397 -1.36 11.58 17.04
CA VAL A 397 -1.28 12.91 16.39
C VAL A 397 -2.47 13.78 16.74
N CYS A 398 -3.41 13.25 17.51
CA CYS A 398 -4.57 13.94 18.06
C CYS A 398 -4.94 13.35 19.42
N GLU A 399 -5.78 14.05 20.15
CA GLU A 399 -6.38 13.56 21.40
C GLU A 399 -7.82 14.06 21.52
N SER A 400 -8.62 13.39 22.35
CA SER A 400 -9.94 13.87 22.75
C SER A 400 -9.91 14.48 24.15
N ILE A 401 -10.96 15.23 24.49
CA ILE A 401 -11.13 15.79 25.83
C ILE A 401 -11.33 14.71 26.91
N TYR A 402 -11.69 13.48 26.50
CA TYR A 402 -11.97 12.36 27.42
C TYR A 402 -10.83 11.34 27.49
N LEU A 403 -9.94 11.33 26.48
CA LEU A 403 -8.86 10.36 26.36
C LEU A 403 -7.57 11.07 25.90
N PRO A 404 -6.63 11.37 26.82
CA PRO A 404 -5.35 11.98 26.48
C PRO A 404 -4.50 11.06 25.59
N HIS A 405 -3.73 11.65 24.67
CA HIS A 405 -2.88 10.91 23.75
C HIS A 405 -1.88 9.98 24.45
N GLN A 406 -1.32 10.39 25.61
CA GLN A 406 -0.37 9.56 26.37
C GLN A 406 -0.97 8.22 26.78
N GLU A 407 -2.27 8.19 27.09
CA GLU A 407 -2.95 6.97 27.49
C GLU A 407 -3.18 6.06 26.26
N VAL A 408 -3.54 6.63 25.11
CA VAL A 408 -3.67 5.88 23.85
C VAL A 408 -2.32 5.26 23.46
N ASP A 409 -1.25 6.07 23.46
CA ASP A 409 0.11 5.62 23.15
C ASP A 409 0.57 4.52 24.09
N ARG A 410 0.31 4.67 25.41
CA ARG A 410 0.65 3.66 26.41
C ARG A 410 -0.02 2.32 26.10
N ILE A 411 -1.32 2.32 25.85
CA ILE A 411 -2.10 1.11 25.60
C ILE A 411 -1.62 0.40 24.33
N VAL A 412 -1.46 1.12 23.22
CA VAL A 412 -1.04 0.53 21.94
C VAL A 412 0.41 0.05 22.02
N ASN A 413 1.29 0.79 22.69
CA ASN A 413 2.68 0.38 22.89
C ASN A 413 2.81 -0.86 23.79
N GLU A 414 1.99 -0.98 24.84
CA GLU A 414 1.95 -2.19 25.67
C GLU A 414 1.51 -3.41 24.87
N PHE A 415 0.50 -3.27 24.01
CA PHE A 415 0.01 -4.32 23.13
C PHE A 415 1.08 -4.75 22.11
N ASN A 416 1.63 -3.78 21.36
CA ASN A 416 2.68 -4.04 20.37
C ASN A 416 3.95 -4.60 21.02
N GLY A 417 4.33 -4.07 22.17
CA GLY A 417 5.45 -4.57 22.98
C GLY A 417 5.23 -6.01 23.45
N GLY A 418 4.00 -6.41 23.72
CA GLY A 418 3.62 -7.80 24.02
C GLY A 418 3.89 -8.72 22.82
N ILE A 419 3.44 -8.34 21.63
CA ILE A 419 3.68 -9.09 20.39
C ILE A 419 5.19 -9.19 20.10
N ASN A 420 5.91 -8.06 20.20
CA ASN A 420 7.35 -8.04 19.95
C ASN A 420 8.11 -8.96 20.93
N ARG A 421 7.72 -9.00 22.21
CA ARG A 421 8.35 -9.94 23.18
C ARG A 421 8.11 -11.39 22.79
N LEU A 422 6.94 -11.76 22.28
CA LEU A 422 6.66 -13.10 21.80
C LEU A 422 7.54 -13.46 20.60
N ILE A 423 7.64 -12.55 19.61
CA ILE A 423 8.48 -12.72 18.42
C ILE A 423 9.95 -12.88 18.81
N ILE A 424 10.48 -11.99 19.65
CA ILE A 424 11.86 -12.07 20.15
C ILE A 424 12.09 -13.37 20.92
N GLY A 425 11.11 -13.80 21.72
CA GLY A 425 11.17 -15.09 22.44
C GLY A 425 11.31 -16.28 21.49
N MET A 426 10.54 -16.31 20.40
CA MET A 426 10.64 -17.36 19.37
C MET A 426 11.98 -17.32 18.61
N LEU A 427 12.45 -16.14 18.21
CA LEU A 427 13.77 -15.97 17.58
C LEU A 427 14.90 -16.48 18.48
N ASN A 428 14.89 -16.12 19.76
CA ASN A 428 15.89 -16.56 20.73
C ASN A 428 15.88 -18.09 20.93
N LYS A 429 14.70 -18.71 20.96
CA LYS A 429 14.61 -20.20 21.02
C LYS A 429 15.20 -20.83 19.78
N TYR A 430 14.85 -20.31 18.60
CA TYR A 430 15.41 -20.79 17.34
C TYR A 430 16.94 -20.71 17.31
N ASP A 431 17.50 -19.58 17.71
CA ASP A 431 18.96 -19.35 17.68
C ASP A 431 19.72 -20.23 18.71
N ARG A 432 19.03 -20.69 19.77
CA ARG A 432 19.56 -21.69 20.74
C ARG A 432 19.33 -23.14 20.32
N GLY A 433 18.68 -23.40 19.17
CA GLY A 433 18.33 -24.75 18.70
C GLY A 433 17.22 -25.43 19.51
N GLU A 434 16.42 -24.65 20.24
CA GLU A 434 15.28 -25.17 21.00
C GLU A 434 14.11 -25.52 20.07
N SER A 435 13.31 -26.51 20.48
CA SER A 435 12.13 -26.93 19.71
C SER A 435 11.06 -25.82 19.69
N LEU A 436 10.55 -25.55 18.48
CA LEU A 436 9.42 -24.66 18.22
C LEU A 436 8.23 -25.45 17.67
N SER A 437 7.02 -24.94 17.84
CA SER A 437 5.86 -25.44 17.12
C SER A 437 6.03 -25.24 15.61
N ALA A 438 5.27 -25.97 14.78
CA ALA A 438 5.33 -25.80 13.32
C ALA A 438 4.98 -24.35 12.90
N ASP A 439 3.99 -23.74 13.54
CA ASP A 439 3.56 -22.37 13.26
C ASP A 439 4.63 -21.35 13.69
N ASP A 440 5.22 -21.50 14.89
CA ASP A 440 6.30 -20.64 15.37
C ASP A 440 7.53 -20.72 14.46
N LEU A 441 7.88 -21.94 14.03
CA LEU A 441 9.00 -22.18 13.11
C LEU A 441 8.75 -21.52 11.74
N ALA A 442 7.52 -21.62 11.22
CA ALA A 442 7.13 -20.96 9.97
C ALA A 442 7.24 -19.44 10.09
N MET A 443 6.80 -18.87 11.23
CA MET A 443 6.92 -17.44 11.50
C MET A 443 8.39 -17.00 11.59
N VAL A 444 9.22 -17.70 12.34
CA VAL A 444 10.67 -17.41 12.46
C VAL A 444 11.36 -17.49 11.10
N ASN A 445 11.09 -18.51 10.31
CA ASN A 445 11.64 -18.62 8.96
C ASN A 445 11.20 -17.47 8.06
N GLY A 446 9.93 -17.05 8.15
CA GLY A 446 9.42 -15.88 7.42
C GLY A 446 10.17 -14.59 7.79
N ILE A 447 10.38 -14.33 9.08
CA ILE A 447 11.13 -13.17 9.59
C ILE A 447 12.58 -13.20 9.11
N LYS A 448 13.26 -14.35 9.20
CA LYS A 448 14.65 -14.48 8.73
C LYS A 448 14.78 -14.33 7.21
N SER A 449 13.82 -14.83 6.44
CA SER A 449 13.76 -14.64 4.98
C SER A 449 13.55 -13.16 4.61
N LEU A 450 12.69 -12.45 5.35
CA LEU A 450 12.45 -11.03 5.16
C LEU A 450 13.71 -10.21 5.48
N ASP A 451 14.37 -10.46 6.63
CA ASP A 451 15.62 -9.78 7.02
C ASP A 451 16.74 -10.00 5.99
N PHE A 452 16.91 -11.25 5.52
CA PHE A 452 17.85 -11.56 4.45
C PHE A 452 17.56 -10.77 3.17
N SER A 453 16.32 -10.84 2.68
CA SER A 453 15.92 -10.16 1.43
C SER A 453 16.02 -8.65 1.56
N TYR A 454 15.68 -8.10 2.72
CA TYR A 454 15.83 -6.68 3.01
C TYR A 454 17.30 -6.24 2.96
N LYS A 455 18.20 -6.95 3.65
CA LYS A 455 19.65 -6.67 3.63
C LYS A 455 20.22 -6.79 2.22
N LEU A 456 19.80 -7.80 1.46
CA LEU A 456 20.24 -8.03 0.08
C LEU A 456 19.87 -6.84 -0.83
N ILE A 457 18.62 -6.36 -0.73
CA ILE A 457 18.07 -5.27 -1.54
C ILE A 457 18.60 -3.92 -1.09
N SER A 458 18.53 -3.60 0.20
CA SER A 458 18.96 -2.30 0.75
C SER A 458 20.48 -2.09 0.60
N GLY A 459 21.26 -3.17 0.75
CA GLY A 459 22.71 -3.17 0.53
C GLY A 459 23.12 -3.22 -0.94
N LYS A 460 22.18 -3.25 -1.90
CA LYS A 460 22.46 -3.39 -3.34
C LYS A 460 23.42 -4.53 -3.67
N MET A 461 23.36 -5.64 -2.90
CA MET A 461 24.40 -6.67 -2.94
C MET A 461 24.44 -7.42 -4.26
N VAL A 462 23.29 -7.59 -4.95
CA VAL A 462 23.22 -8.22 -6.27
C VAL A 462 23.89 -7.32 -7.31
N GLU A 463 23.55 -6.04 -7.32
CA GLU A 463 24.09 -5.05 -8.26
C GLU A 463 25.61 -4.84 -8.05
N GLU A 464 26.05 -4.77 -6.78
CA GLU A 464 27.47 -4.60 -6.46
C GLU A 464 28.31 -5.85 -6.79
N PHE A 465 27.75 -7.05 -6.62
CA PHE A 465 28.44 -8.30 -6.98
C PHE A 465 28.68 -8.36 -8.49
N THR A 466 27.65 -8.15 -9.28
CA THR A 466 27.72 -8.18 -10.75
C THR A 466 28.57 -7.05 -11.32
N GLY A 467 28.41 -5.82 -10.80
CA GLY A 467 29.16 -4.65 -11.26
C GLY A 467 30.70 -4.75 -11.06
N LYS A 468 31.14 -5.56 -10.10
CA LYS A 468 32.60 -5.78 -9.84
C LYS A 468 33.16 -7.04 -10.52
N LYS A 469 32.37 -7.73 -11.36
CA LYS A 469 32.77 -8.96 -12.07
C LYS A 469 33.51 -9.94 -11.17
N ARG A 470 32.87 -10.28 -10.03
CA ARG A 470 33.48 -11.19 -9.05
C ARG A 470 33.43 -12.63 -9.55
N ASP A 471 34.51 -13.37 -9.27
CA ASP A 471 34.59 -14.78 -9.63
C ASP A 471 33.92 -15.68 -8.59
N GLY A 472 33.64 -16.95 -8.95
CA GLY A 472 33.17 -17.99 -8.04
C GLY A 472 31.69 -18.39 -8.21
N GLY A 473 31.00 -17.88 -9.22
CA GLY A 473 29.62 -18.27 -9.51
C GLY A 473 28.65 -18.01 -8.35
N ILE A 474 27.64 -18.87 -8.21
CA ILE A 474 26.64 -18.79 -7.13
C ILE A 474 27.30 -18.96 -5.75
N SER A 475 28.31 -19.85 -5.62
CA SER A 475 29.04 -20.03 -4.36
C SER A 475 29.77 -18.75 -3.94
N GLY A 476 30.46 -18.09 -4.89
CA GLY A 476 31.12 -16.81 -4.63
C GLY A 476 30.12 -15.71 -4.24
N PHE A 477 28.93 -15.73 -4.81
CA PHE A 477 27.86 -14.82 -4.41
C PHE A 477 27.38 -15.09 -2.97
N ILE A 478 27.17 -16.35 -2.60
CA ILE A 478 26.82 -16.74 -1.23
C ILE A 478 27.88 -16.24 -0.24
N ASP A 479 29.17 -16.47 -0.52
CA ASP A 479 30.25 -16.03 0.34
C ASP A 479 30.33 -14.50 0.46
N TYR A 480 30.10 -13.80 -0.66
CA TYR A 480 30.05 -12.34 -0.67
C TYR A 480 28.89 -11.81 0.19
N VAL A 481 27.66 -12.35 0.01
CA VAL A 481 26.47 -11.94 0.76
C VAL A 481 26.64 -12.27 2.25
N THR A 482 27.15 -13.46 2.59
CA THR A 482 27.45 -13.85 3.97
C THR A 482 28.34 -12.84 4.66
N LYS A 483 29.46 -12.50 4.03
CA LYS A 483 30.41 -11.51 4.56
C LYS A 483 29.80 -10.12 4.71
N ARG A 484 28.97 -9.71 3.76
CA ARG A 484 28.42 -8.34 3.68
C ARG A 484 27.23 -8.15 4.61
N SER A 485 26.38 -9.16 4.76
CA SER A 485 25.16 -9.12 5.59
C SER A 485 25.42 -9.46 7.05
N GLY A 486 26.50 -10.18 7.36
CA GLY A 486 26.77 -10.72 8.69
C GLY A 486 25.82 -11.87 9.11
N LEU A 487 25.05 -12.41 8.16
CA LEU A 487 24.14 -13.52 8.38
C LEU A 487 24.87 -14.86 8.33
N ASP A 488 24.29 -15.87 8.95
CA ASP A 488 24.79 -17.24 8.89
C ASP A 488 24.82 -17.77 7.45
N ARG A 489 25.89 -18.52 7.10
CA ARG A 489 26.13 -18.99 5.72
C ARG A 489 25.07 -20.02 5.27
N GLU A 490 24.57 -20.85 6.17
CA GLU A 490 23.52 -21.83 5.86
C GLU A 490 22.21 -21.12 5.52
N LEU A 491 21.84 -20.10 6.33
CA LEU A 491 20.70 -19.23 6.05
C LEU A 491 20.85 -18.55 4.69
N VAL A 492 22.02 -17.93 4.43
CA VAL A 492 22.29 -17.26 3.14
C VAL A 492 22.18 -18.22 1.97
N SER A 493 22.78 -19.42 2.06
CA SER A 493 22.68 -20.46 1.02
C SER A 493 21.22 -20.83 0.72
N ARG A 494 20.48 -21.18 1.75
CA ARG A 494 19.05 -21.54 1.63
C ARG A 494 18.23 -20.43 0.97
N GLU A 495 18.44 -19.21 1.39
CA GLU A 495 17.66 -18.06 0.86
C GLU A 495 18.10 -17.67 -0.56
N VAL A 496 19.36 -17.78 -0.92
CA VAL A 496 19.83 -17.61 -2.30
C VAL A 496 19.20 -18.67 -3.20
N ASP A 497 19.22 -19.96 -2.79
CA ASP A 497 18.58 -21.04 -3.54
C ASP A 497 17.08 -20.81 -3.70
N ARG A 498 16.40 -20.30 -2.65
CA ARG A 498 14.99 -19.90 -2.72
C ARG A 498 14.77 -18.83 -3.80
N LEU A 499 15.62 -17.78 -3.83
CA LEU A 499 15.47 -16.68 -4.80
C LEU A 499 15.68 -17.15 -6.25
N PHE A 500 16.59 -18.07 -6.51
CA PHE A 500 16.77 -18.68 -7.83
C PHE A 500 15.58 -19.59 -8.19
N THR A 501 15.17 -20.48 -7.28
CA THR A 501 14.04 -21.40 -7.48
C THR A 501 12.72 -20.67 -7.74
N THR A 502 12.50 -19.55 -7.04
CA THR A 502 11.29 -18.73 -7.23
C THR A 502 11.41 -17.76 -8.42
N GLY A 503 12.52 -17.78 -9.15
CA GLY A 503 12.74 -16.88 -10.29
C GLY A 503 12.79 -15.41 -9.89
N CYS A 504 13.31 -15.09 -8.70
CA CYS A 504 13.62 -13.72 -8.32
C CYS A 504 14.99 -13.28 -8.83
N LEU A 505 15.93 -14.23 -8.88
CA LEU A 505 17.28 -14.04 -9.39
C LEU A 505 17.53 -14.96 -10.59
N THR A 506 18.35 -14.50 -11.51
CA THR A 506 18.92 -15.29 -12.61
C THR A 506 20.43 -15.13 -12.66
N SER A 507 21.12 -16.16 -13.17
CA SER A 507 22.57 -16.11 -13.39
C SER A 507 22.88 -16.30 -14.87
N ASN A 508 23.83 -15.53 -15.37
CA ASN A 508 24.41 -15.67 -16.71
C ASN A 508 25.92 -15.81 -16.61
N ASP A 509 26.44 -16.88 -17.19
CA ASP A 509 27.88 -17.11 -17.31
C ASP A 509 28.36 -16.63 -18.69
N SER A 510 29.17 -15.61 -18.72
CA SER A 510 29.81 -15.12 -19.95
C SER A 510 31.28 -14.81 -19.71
N GLY A 511 32.18 -15.47 -20.49
CA GLY A 511 33.60 -15.18 -20.50
C GLY A 511 34.33 -15.42 -19.16
N GLY A 512 33.88 -16.42 -18.36
CA GLY A 512 34.49 -16.77 -17.08
C GLY A 512 34.04 -15.96 -15.86
N ALA A 513 33.13 -15.01 -16.07
CA ALA A 513 32.49 -14.27 -14.97
C ALA A 513 30.99 -14.59 -14.89
N THR A 514 30.50 -14.87 -13.68
CA THR A 514 29.07 -15.04 -13.44
C THR A 514 28.44 -13.70 -13.08
N SER A 515 27.40 -13.31 -13.81
CA SER A 515 26.54 -12.18 -13.45
C SER A 515 25.24 -12.69 -12.82
N ILE A 516 24.84 -12.09 -11.70
CA ILE A 516 23.57 -12.39 -11.02
C ILE A 516 22.72 -11.14 -11.09
N THR A 517 21.48 -11.29 -11.55
CA THR A 517 20.56 -10.17 -11.75
C THR A 517 19.16 -10.47 -11.22
N TRP A 518 18.46 -9.42 -10.80
CA TRP A 518 17.03 -9.48 -10.54
C TRP A 518 16.27 -9.68 -11.87
N THR A 519 15.26 -10.54 -11.86
CA THR A 519 14.41 -10.81 -13.05
C THR A 519 13.42 -9.70 -13.34
#